data_c43e6a6bc9069b994ed046021497d9b7
#
_entry.id   c43e6a6bc9069b994ed046021497d9b7
#
_cell.length_a   1.000
_cell.length_b   1.000
_cell.length_c   1.000
_cell.angle_alpha   90.00
_cell.angle_beta   90.00
_cell.angle_gamma   90.00
#
_symmetry.space_group_name_H-M   'P 1'
#
loop_
_entity.id
_entity.type
_entity.pdbx_description
1 polymer ?
#
loop_
_entity_poly.entity_id
_entity_poly.type
_entity_poly.pdbx_seq_one_letter_code
_entity_poly.pdbx_strand_id
1 'polypeptide(L)'
;MFHGNDQLKPFLAQTDIAVCLLPLTPATEGIFCAQTFAMMPRGGMLVNVGRGKHVVDKDLIAALDSGQLSYAALDALWPEPLPPESPLWAHPKITVMPHIARRPTVAQLVTEIVANIRSLEAGGGLLQEVDIAQGY
;
A
#
# COMPACT_ATOMS: atom_id res chain seq x y z
N MET A 1 14.22 7.45 12.09
CA MET A 1 13.15 6.47 11.86
C MET A 1 11.86 7.05 12.44
N PHE A 2 10.72 6.91 11.77
CA PHE A 2 9.42 7.45 12.20
C PHE A 2 8.50 6.31 12.61
N HIS A 3 7.70 6.50 13.65
CA HIS A 3 6.78 5.50 14.18
C HIS A 3 5.46 6.14 14.64
N GLY A 4 4.35 5.46 14.39
CA GLY A 4 3.03 5.89 14.84
C GLY A 4 2.43 7.06 14.04
N ASN A 5 1.15 7.32 14.29
CA ASN A 5 0.38 8.30 13.52
C ASN A 5 0.79 9.75 13.80
N ASP A 6 1.30 10.05 14.97
CA ASP A 6 1.82 11.37 15.37
C ASP A 6 3.06 11.78 14.58
N GLN A 7 3.80 10.79 14.03
CA GLN A 7 4.98 11.03 13.20
C GLN A 7 4.71 10.94 11.70
N LEU A 8 3.48 10.67 11.27
CA LEU A 8 3.12 10.59 9.86
C LEU A 8 3.41 11.90 9.12
N LYS A 9 3.04 13.04 9.70
CA LYS A 9 3.27 14.36 9.09
C LYS A 9 4.76 14.67 8.89
N PRO A 10 5.63 14.60 9.90
CA PRO A 10 7.06 14.84 9.71
C PRO A 10 7.74 13.81 8.79
N PHE A 11 7.21 12.58 8.71
CA PHE A 11 7.66 11.59 7.73
C PHE A 11 7.30 12.01 6.31
N LEU A 12 6.02 12.29 6.03
CA LEU A 12 5.55 12.67 4.70
C LEU A 12 6.17 13.97 4.20
N ALA A 13 6.44 14.93 5.10
CA ALA A 13 7.03 16.22 4.74
C ALA A 13 8.44 16.14 4.12
N GLN A 14 9.12 15.01 4.25
CA GLN A 14 10.44 14.76 3.66
C GLN A 14 10.45 13.56 2.72
N THR A 15 9.25 13.13 2.27
CA THR A 15 9.08 11.95 1.42
C THR A 15 8.79 12.40 -0.01
N ASP A 16 9.75 12.20 -0.92
CA ASP A 16 9.57 12.46 -2.35
C ASP A 16 8.75 11.35 -3.02
N ILE A 17 8.94 10.10 -2.58
CA ILE A 17 8.22 8.92 -3.09
C ILE A 17 7.67 8.13 -1.91
N ALA A 18 6.37 8.16 -1.71
CA ALA A 18 5.69 7.34 -0.71
C ALA A 18 5.35 5.96 -1.28
N VAL A 19 5.92 4.91 -0.69
CA VAL A 19 5.61 3.52 -1.04
C VAL A 19 4.76 2.89 0.05
N CYS A 20 3.51 2.56 -0.26
CA CYS A 20 2.60 1.89 0.67
C CYS A 20 2.80 0.38 0.62
N LEU A 21 3.19 -0.18 1.76
CA LEU A 21 3.32 -1.61 2.04
C LEU A 21 2.51 -2.02 3.29
N LEU A 22 1.65 -1.12 3.77
CA LEU A 22 0.91 -1.30 5.00
C LEU A 22 -0.12 -2.44 4.88
N PRO A 23 -0.40 -3.16 5.96
CA PRO A 23 -1.60 -3.99 6.06
C PRO A 23 -2.84 -3.09 6.08
N LEU A 24 -3.94 -3.56 5.51
CA LEU A 24 -5.21 -2.84 5.57
C LEU A 24 -5.89 -3.10 6.91
N THR A 25 -6.01 -2.05 7.69
CA THR A 25 -6.69 -2.05 8.99
C THR A 25 -7.61 -0.83 9.07
N PRO A 26 -8.52 -0.74 10.05
CA PRO A 26 -9.32 0.48 10.26
C PRO A 26 -8.47 1.75 10.44
N ALA A 27 -7.24 1.62 10.95
CA ALA A 27 -6.33 2.74 11.14
C ALA A 27 -5.57 3.16 9.86
N THR A 28 -5.49 2.29 8.84
CA THR A 28 -4.76 2.53 7.59
C THR A 28 -5.68 2.69 6.38
N GLU A 29 -6.98 2.42 6.52
CA GLU A 29 -7.97 2.68 5.46
C GLU A 29 -8.04 4.19 5.18
N GLY A 30 -7.91 4.57 3.91
CA GLY A 30 -7.90 5.97 3.48
C GLY A 30 -6.72 6.80 3.98
N ILE A 31 -5.62 6.16 4.38
CA ILE A 31 -4.43 6.87 4.88
C ILE A 31 -3.86 7.83 3.82
N PHE A 32 -3.98 7.50 2.53
CA PHE A 32 -3.63 8.37 1.42
C PHE A 32 -4.87 9.12 0.91
N CYS A 33 -5.07 10.31 1.45
CA CYS A 33 -6.18 11.22 1.16
C CYS A 33 -5.65 12.66 0.95
N ALA A 34 -6.53 13.60 0.67
CA ALA A 34 -6.17 15.01 0.42
C ALA A 34 -5.29 15.60 1.52
N GLN A 35 -5.56 15.26 2.79
CA GLN A 35 -4.79 15.78 3.94
C GLN A 35 -3.36 15.25 3.95
N THR A 36 -3.16 13.95 3.72
CA THR A 36 -1.82 13.33 3.74
C THR A 36 -1.03 13.67 2.49
N PHE A 37 -1.67 13.78 1.32
CA PHE A 37 -1.01 14.30 0.12
C PHE A 37 -0.50 15.73 0.31
N ALA A 38 -1.27 16.60 0.97
CA ALA A 38 -0.84 17.97 1.27
C ALA A 38 0.35 18.06 2.26
N MET A 39 0.67 16.98 2.97
CA MET A 39 1.85 16.90 3.85
C MET A 39 3.13 16.58 3.08
N MET A 40 3.03 16.02 1.87
CA MET A 40 4.17 15.68 1.02
C MET A 40 4.75 16.92 0.33
N PRO A 41 6.04 16.90 -0.04
CA PRO A 41 6.59 17.91 -0.93
C PRO A 41 5.79 17.99 -2.24
N ARG A 42 5.65 19.21 -2.78
CA ARG A 42 5.00 19.40 -4.06
C ARG A 42 5.74 18.63 -5.16
N GLY A 43 5.01 17.90 -5.97
CA GLY A 43 5.58 17.04 -7.01
C GLY A 43 5.98 15.65 -6.52
N GLY A 44 5.64 15.29 -5.28
CA GLY A 44 5.87 13.95 -4.73
C GLY A 44 5.16 12.85 -5.54
N MET A 45 5.49 11.60 -5.28
CA MET A 45 4.94 10.44 -5.96
C MET A 45 4.34 9.44 -4.96
N LEU A 46 3.30 8.71 -5.40
CA LEU A 46 2.72 7.60 -4.65
C LEU A 46 2.93 6.28 -5.39
N VAL A 47 3.36 5.25 -4.67
CA VAL A 47 3.35 3.85 -5.12
C VAL A 47 2.52 3.04 -4.13
N ASN A 48 1.38 2.48 -4.57
CA ASN A 48 0.56 1.63 -3.71
C ASN A 48 0.67 0.17 -4.13
N VAL A 49 1.40 -0.62 -3.34
CA VAL A 49 1.50 -2.08 -3.44
C VAL A 49 0.92 -2.78 -2.20
N GLY A 50 0.19 -2.03 -1.37
CA GLY A 50 -0.54 -2.54 -0.22
C GLY A 50 -1.93 -3.05 -0.60
N ARG A 51 -2.96 -2.23 -0.35
CA ARG A 51 -4.36 -2.51 -0.72
C ARG A 51 -5.01 -1.26 -1.30
N GLY A 52 -5.97 -1.42 -2.20
CA GLY A 52 -6.65 -0.30 -2.86
C GLY A 52 -7.31 0.67 -1.89
N LYS A 53 -7.94 0.17 -0.85
CA LYS A 53 -8.59 0.99 0.18
C LYS A 53 -7.65 1.89 1.01
N HIS A 54 -6.34 1.78 0.86
CA HIS A 54 -5.42 2.75 1.45
C HIS A 54 -5.53 4.12 0.78
N VAL A 55 -5.99 4.18 -0.48
CA VAL A 55 -6.04 5.39 -1.29
C VAL A 55 -7.47 5.85 -1.49
N VAL A 56 -7.71 7.14 -1.31
CA VAL A 56 -8.97 7.80 -1.66
C VAL A 56 -8.83 8.32 -3.10
N ASP A 57 -9.41 7.60 -4.08
CA ASP A 57 -9.20 7.82 -5.52
C ASP A 57 -9.47 9.26 -5.96
N LYS A 58 -10.59 9.86 -5.50
CA LYS A 58 -10.94 11.25 -5.83
C LYS A 58 -9.88 12.25 -5.37
N ASP A 59 -9.30 12.00 -4.19
CA ASP A 59 -8.29 12.87 -3.60
C ASP A 59 -6.95 12.70 -4.31
N LEU A 60 -6.63 11.47 -4.75
CA LEU A 60 -5.45 11.18 -5.57
C LEU A 60 -5.52 11.92 -6.91
N ILE A 61 -6.65 11.82 -7.62
CA ILE A 61 -6.85 12.51 -8.90
C ILE A 61 -6.68 14.02 -8.70
N ALA A 62 -7.33 14.60 -7.70
CA ALA A 62 -7.21 16.03 -7.41
C ALA A 62 -5.75 16.45 -7.07
N ALA A 63 -5.00 15.62 -6.34
CA ALA A 63 -3.60 15.88 -6.03
C ALA A 63 -2.70 15.82 -7.27
N LEU A 64 -2.97 14.91 -8.21
CA LEU A 64 -2.25 14.79 -9.48
C LEU A 64 -2.58 15.95 -10.44
N ASP A 65 -3.85 16.36 -10.51
CA ASP A 65 -4.31 17.47 -11.36
C ASP A 65 -3.72 18.80 -10.89
N SER A 66 -3.72 19.05 -9.58
CA SER A 66 -3.14 20.25 -8.99
C SER A 66 -1.60 20.30 -9.02
N GLY A 67 -0.96 19.18 -9.34
CA GLY A 67 0.50 19.02 -9.28
C GLY A 67 1.04 18.96 -7.85
N GLN A 68 0.19 18.68 -6.86
CA GLN A 68 0.63 18.31 -5.52
C GLN A 68 1.40 17.00 -5.57
N LEU A 69 0.88 16.04 -6.34
CA LEU A 69 1.63 14.85 -6.76
C LEU A 69 1.99 14.94 -8.24
N SER A 70 3.13 14.40 -8.62
CA SER A 70 3.58 14.33 -10.02
C SER A 70 3.16 13.03 -10.68
N TYR A 71 3.05 11.93 -9.93
CA TYR A 71 2.76 10.60 -10.46
C TYR A 71 2.23 9.64 -9.40
N ALA A 72 1.49 8.61 -9.84
CA ALA A 72 1.08 7.49 -9.00
C ALA A 72 1.20 6.15 -9.75
N ALA A 73 1.69 5.12 -9.06
CA ALA A 73 1.67 3.73 -9.50
C ALA A 73 0.82 2.91 -8.53
N LEU A 74 -0.22 2.27 -9.05
CA LEU A 74 -1.21 1.55 -8.25
C LEU A 74 -1.23 0.08 -8.69
N ASP A 75 -0.70 -0.81 -7.85
CA ASP A 75 -0.78 -2.25 -8.07
C ASP A 75 -2.00 -2.86 -7.37
N ALA A 76 -2.46 -2.26 -6.29
CA ALA A 76 -3.68 -2.64 -5.59
C ALA A 76 -4.74 -1.54 -5.73
N LEU A 77 -5.97 -1.93 -6.04
CA LEU A 77 -7.09 -1.06 -6.39
C LEU A 77 -8.33 -1.42 -5.56
N TRP A 78 -9.36 -0.57 -5.60
CA TRP A 78 -10.66 -0.88 -5.00
C TRP A 78 -11.80 -0.23 -5.78
N PRO A 79 -12.84 -1.02 -6.20
CA PRO A 79 -12.88 -2.50 -6.14
C PRO A 79 -11.88 -3.17 -7.09
N GLU A 80 -11.65 -4.46 -6.89
CA GLU A 80 -10.90 -5.31 -7.80
C GLU A 80 -11.82 -6.41 -8.35
N PRO A 81 -11.87 -6.58 -9.70
CA PRO A 81 -11.19 -5.81 -10.76
C PRO A 81 -11.66 -4.35 -10.80
N LEU A 82 -10.75 -3.45 -11.21
CA LEU A 82 -11.11 -2.03 -11.37
C LEU A 82 -12.15 -1.89 -12.50
N PRO A 83 -13.32 -1.22 -12.24
CA PRO A 83 -14.35 -1.03 -13.25
C PRO A 83 -13.84 -0.34 -14.50
N PRO A 84 -14.32 -0.72 -15.71
CA PRO A 84 -13.87 -0.13 -16.97
C PRO A 84 -14.06 1.39 -17.04
N GLU A 85 -15.10 1.90 -16.37
CA GLU A 85 -15.43 3.33 -16.32
C GLU A 85 -14.60 4.14 -15.31
N SER A 86 -13.72 3.48 -14.55
CA SER A 86 -12.91 4.17 -13.56
C SER A 86 -12.01 5.22 -14.20
N PRO A 87 -12.01 6.46 -13.66
CA PRO A 87 -11.16 7.54 -14.17
C PRO A 87 -9.67 7.26 -13.99
N LEU A 88 -9.29 6.31 -13.14
CA LEU A 88 -7.90 5.92 -12.94
C LEU A 88 -7.26 5.35 -14.20
N TRP A 89 -8.04 4.67 -15.09
CA TRP A 89 -7.53 4.11 -16.35
C TRP A 89 -7.02 5.17 -17.33
N ALA A 90 -7.73 6.27 -17.43
CA ALA A 90 -7.45 7.30 -18.43
C ALA A 90 -6.52 8.41 -17.93
N HIS A 91 -6.18 8.43 -16.65
CA HIS A 91 -5.40 9.52 -16.08
C HIS A 91 -3.93 9.45 -16.50
N PRO A 92 -3.36 10.49 -17.16
CA PRO A 92 -2.03 10.43 -17.78
C PRO A 92 -0.88 10.30 -16.79
N LYS A 93 -1.12 10.57 -15.51
CA LYS A 93 -0.12 10.49 -14.44
C LYS A 93 -0.33 9.27 -13.52
N ILE A 94 -1.17 8.29 -13.93
CA ILE A 94 -1.40 7.06 -13.17
C ILE A 94 -0.99 5.86 -14.01
N THR A 95 -0.19 4.98 -13.42
CA THR A 95 0.00 3.61 -13.93
C THR A 95 -0.80 2.65 -13.07
N VAL A 96 -1.68 1.91 -13.71
CA VAL A 96 -2.44 0.82 -13.09
C VAL A 96 -1.76 -0.51 -13.41
N MET A 97 -1.51 -1.32 -12.39
CA MET A 97 -0.97 -2.67 -12.48
C MET A 97 -1.99 -3.68 -11.96
N PRO A 98 -2.02 -4.93 -12.47
CA PRO A 98 -3.08 -5.89 -12.13
C PRO A 98 -2.73 -6.75 -10.89
N HIS A 99 -2.35 -6.13 -9.77
CA HIS A 99 -2.03 -6.75 -8.47
C HIS A 99 -0.94 -7.84 -8.61
N ILE A 100 0.22 -7.45 -9.16
CA ILE A 100 1.32 -8.37 -9.50
C ILE A 100 2.67 -7.97 -8.88
N ALA A 101 2.69 -6.95 -8.02
CA ALA A 101 3.94 -6.42 -7.44
C ALA A 101 4.74 -7.47 -6.67
N ARG A 102 4.08 -8.49 -6.10
CA ARG A 102 4.74 -9.63 -5.47
C ARG A 102 4.19 -10.95 -5.99
N ARG A 103 5.06 -11.72 -6.64
CA ARG A 103 4.82 -13.13 -6.93
C ARG A 103 5.97 -13.95 -6.34
N PRO A 104 5.77 -14.57 -5.16
CA PRO A 104 6.79 -15.44 -4.59
C PRO A 104 7.00 -16.63 -5.52
N THR A 105 8.24 -17.06 -5.67
CA THR A 105 8.55 -18.30 -6.40
C THR A 105 8.05 -19.51 -5.62
N VAL A 106 7.77 -20.62 -6.31
CA VAL A 106 7.38 -21.89 -5.67
C VAL A 106 8.43 -22.31 -4.63
N ALA A 107 9.72 -22.13 -4.94
CA ALA A 107 10.81 -22.47 -4.02
C ALA A 107 10.75 -21.66 -2.72
N GLN A 108 10.45 -20.35 -2.79
CA GLN A 108 10.27 -19.50 -1.60
C GLN A 108 9.08 -19.96 -0.76
N LEU A 109 7.93 -20.22 -1.40
CA LEU A 109 6.73 -20.71 -0.70
C LEU A 109 6.98 -22.05 -0.01
N VAL A 110 7.60 -23.01 -0.70
CA VAL A 110 7.94 -24.32 -0.12
C VAL A 110 8.88 -24.16 1.07
N THR A 111 9.88 -23.32 0.97
CA THR A 111 10.82 -23.06 2.07
C THR A 111 10.09 -22.53 3.32
N GLU A 112 9.21 -21.55 3.17
CA GLU A 112 8.43 -20.98 4.27
C GLU A 112 7.46 -22.00 4.89
N ILE A 113 6.75 -22.76 4.04
CA ILE A 113 5.82 -23.80 4.49
C ILE A 113 6.55 -24.90 5.26
N VAL A 114 7.66 -25.42 4.74
CA VAL A 114 8.46 -26.47 5.40
C VAL A 114 9.02 -25.96 6.73
N ALA A 115 9.48 -24.71 6.80
CA ALA A 115 9.97 -24.13 8.04
C ALA A 115 8.86 -24.06 9.11
N ASN A 116 7.65 -23.66 8.74
CA ASN A 116 6.49 -23.64 9.66
C ASN A 116 6.09 -25.05 10.13
N ILE A 117 6.04 -26.03 9.21
CA ILE A 117 5.74 -27.43 9.57
C ILE A 117 6.76 -27.94 10.58
N ARG A 118 8.05 -27.76 10.33
CA ARG A 118 9.12 -28.20 11.24
C ARG A 118 9.06 -27.53 12.60
N SER A 119 8.70 -26.23 12.65
CA SER A 119 8.52 -25.51 13.91
C SER A 119 7.39 -26.13 14.74
N LEU A 120 6.23 -26.41 14.10
CA LEU A 120 5.08 -27.04 14.77
C LEU A 120 5.40 -28.46 15.23
N GLU A 121 6.06 -29.29 14.41
CA GLU A 121 6.49 -30.66 14.77
C GLU A 121 7.46 -30.65 15.94
N ALA A 122 8.29 -29.62 16.09
CA ALA A 122 9.20 -29.44 17.23
C ALA A 122 8.51 -28.84 18.48
N GLY A 123 7.19 -28.62 18.45
CA GLY A 123 6.43 -28.03 19.55
C GLY A 123 6.56 -26.48 19.62
N GLY A 124 7.09 -25.82 18.60
CA GLY A 124 7.11 -24.38 18.45
C GLY A 124 5.82 -23.81 17.88
N GLY A 125 5.75 -22.48 17.70
CA GLY A 125 4.67 -21.76 17.03
C GLY A 125 4.92 -21.57 15.54
N LEU A 126 3.98 -20.90 14.87
CA LEU A 126 4.15 -20.41 13.49
C LEU A 126 5.19 -19.29 13.47
N LEU A 127 6.03 -19.26 12.43
CA LEU A 127 7.12 -18.28 12.33
C LEU A 127 6.64 -16.88 11.96
N GLN A 128 5.45 -16.76 11.40
CA GLN A 128 4.84 -15.51 10.94
C GLN A 128 3.34 -15.54 11.26
N GLU A 129 3.03 -15.70 12.53
CA GLU A 129 1.64 -15.74 13.00
C GLU A 129 1.01 -14.35 12.89
N VAL A 130 -0.20 -14.31 12.35
CA VAL A 130 -0.99 -13.09 12.26
C VAL A 130 -1.69 -12.85 13.60
N ASP A 131 -1.54 -11.67 14.16
CA ASP A 131 -2.36 -11.23 15.29
C ASP A 131 -3.76 -10.86 14.80
N ILE A 132 -4.73 -11.73 15.09
CA ILE A 132 -6.12 -11.55 14.65
C ILE A 132 -6.73 -10.26 15.20
N ALA A 133 -6.32 -9.81 16.38
CA ALA A 133 -6.84 -8.58 16.97
C ALA A 133 -6.30 -7.33 16.28
N GLN A 134 -5.07 -7.39 15.76
CA GLN A 134 -4.46 -6.31 14.98
C GLN A 134 -4.78 -6.40 13.49
N GLY A 135 -5.13 -7.60 12.99
CA GLY A 135 -5.45 -7.86 11.58
C GLY A 135 -4.24 -8.06 10.66
N TYR A 136 -3.03 -8.24 11.24
CA TYR A 136 -1.79 -8.52 10.50
C TYR A 136 -0.75 -9.19 11.39
#